data_547d076fa1b721c9a9a827b448250619
#
_entry.id   547d076fa1b721c9a9a827b448250619
#
_cell.length_a   1.000
_cell.length_b   1.000
_cell.length_c   1.000
_cell.angle_alpha   90.00
_cell.angle_beta   90.00
_cell.angle_gamma   90.00
#
_symmetry.space_group_name_H-M   'P 1'
#
loop_
_entity.id
_entity.type
_entity.pdbx_description
1 polymer ?
#
loop_
_entity_poly.entity_id
_entity_poly.type
_entity_poly.pdbx_seq_one_letter_code
_entity_poly.pdbx_strand_id
1 'polypeptide(L)'
;MGKKVARGIDGHFICNRETVRKVVALKENSPEKAEELFDLAQKARELRLKDKISLSSVAIEYPFWSRFLKFVIFVALLPYTIPASILSSPTNGLCRFLFTKMKDRAFRNSIRCVVNLVVWPVLLLIYAIIAFAIFPWEWALVAILLLIPAPVFAQETYRLFRLMASDVRLLFNGKLRKLY
;
A
#
# COMPACT_ATOMS: atom_id res chain seq x y z
N MET A 1 11.50 4.85 -26.84
CA MET A 1 11.20 3.43 -26.55
C MET A 1 10.14 3.40 -25.46
N GLY A 2 8.91 2.97 -25.75
CA GLY A 2 7.84 2.91 -24.77
C GLY A 2 8.16 1.88 -23.69
N LYS A 3 8.10 2.28 -22.40
CA LYS A 3 8.23 1.38 -21.26
C LYS A 3 7.09 0.37 -21.32
N LYS A 4 7.35 -0.86 -21.75
CA LYS A 4 6.38 -1.95 -21.65
C LYS A 4 6.18 -2.28 -20.17
N VAL A 5 5.05 -1.92 -19.62
CA VAL A 5 4.67 -2.31 -18.26
C VAL A 5 4.32 -3.80 -18.29
N ALA A 6 5.09 -4.61 -17.56
CA ALA A 6 4.80 -6.03 -17.41
C ALA A 6 3.45 -6.21 -16.69
N ARG A 7 2.51 -6.91 -17.33
CA ARG A 7 1.19 -7.22 -16.76
C ARG A 7 1.13 -8.69 -16.39
N GLY A 8 0.56 -8.98 -15.21
CA GLY A 8 0.45 -10.34 -14.70
C GLY A 8 1.74 -10.90 -14.10
N ILE A 9 1.63 -12.09 -13.48
CA ILE A 9 2.75 -12.77 -12.78
C ILE A 9 3.85 -13.16 -13.78
N ASP A 10 3.45 -13.71 -14.92
CA ASP A 10 4.40 -14.17 -15.97
C ASP A 10 5.16 -12.99 -16.58
N GLY A 11 4.46 -11.87 -16.84
CA GLY A 11 5.10 -10.66 -17.34
C GLY A 11 6.13 -10.09 -16.37
N HIS A 12 5.86 -10.10 -15.08
CA HIS A 12 6.83 -9.68 -14.05
C HIS A 12 8.01 -10.63 -13.97
N PHE A 13 7.79 -11.93 -14.06
CA PHE A 13 8.85 -12.93 -14.02
C PHE A 13 9.80 -12.77 -15.21
N ILE A 14 9.27 -12.68 -16.43
CA ILE A 14 10.06 -12.47 -17.64
C ILE A 14 10.86 -11.17 -17.57
N CYS A 15 10.23 -10.07 -17.15
CA CYS A 15 10.89 -8.78 -17.01
C CYS A 15 12.03 -8.82 -15.99
N ASN A 16 11.81 -9.46 -14.84
CA ASN A 16 12.84 -9.61 -13.81
C ASN A 16 14.02 -10.47 -14.31
N ARG A 17 13.73 -11.58 -15.00
CA ARG A 17 14.75 -12.45 -15.60
C ARG A 17 15.61 -11.73 -16.63
N GLU A 18 14.97 -10.95 -17.51
CA GLU A 18 15.68 -10.12 -18.50
C GLU A 18 16.54 -9.04 -17.82
N THR A 19 16.03 -8.41 -16.79
CA THR A 19 16.77 -7.39 -16.04
C THR A 19 18.01 -7.98 -15.40
N VAL A 20 17.87 -9.12 -14.71
CA VAL A 20 19.01 -9.82 -14.10
C VAL A 20 20.03 -10.21 -15.17
N ARG A 21 19.59 -10.77 -16.30
CA ARG A 21 20.49 -11.16 -17.39
C ARG A 21 21.27 -9.96 -17.95
N LYS A 22 20.61 -8.80 -18.12
CA LYS A 22 21.26 -7.59 -18.60
C LYS A 22 22.27 -7.02 -17.61
N VAL A 23 21.95 -7.07 -16.30
CA VAL A 23 22.86 -6.61 -15.24
C VAL A 23 24.08 -7.52 -15.15
N VAL A 24 23.90 -8.84 -15.25
CA VAL A 24 25.02 -9.80 -15.27
C VAL A 24 25.92 -9.56 -16.49
N ALA A 25 25.34 -9.44 -17.67
CA ALA A 25 26.09 -9.15 -18.90
C ALA A 25 26.81 -7.79 -18.84
N LEU A 26 26.22 -6.78 -18.21
CA LEU A 26 26.87 -5.49 -18.01
C LEU A 26 28.07 -5.61 -17.07
N LYS A 27 27.94 -6.42 -16.00
CA LYS A 27 29.03 -6.65 -15.05
C LYS A 27 30.21 -7.39 -15.69
N GLU A 28 29.94 -8.33 -16.61
CA GLU A 28 30.97 -9.07 -17.34
C GLU A 28 31.66 -8.21 -18.41
N ASN A 29 30.90 -7.42 -19.17
CA ASN A 29 31.41 -6.64 -20.30
C ASN A 29 32.00 -5.28 -19.92
N SER A 30 31.52 -4.67 -18.82
CA SER A 30 31.90 -3.33 -18.40
C SER A 30 31.73 -3.16 -16.88
N PRO A 31 32.67 -3.68 -16.07
CA PRO A 31 32.54 -3.65 -14.61
C PRO A 31 32.44 -2.23 -14.05
N GLU A 32 33.17 -1.26 -14.59
CA GLU A 32 33.11 0.13 -14.15
C GLU A 32 31.70 0.75 -14.30
N LYS A 33 31.03 0.49 -15.45
CA LYS A 33 29.65 0.95 -15.67
C LYS A 33 28.64 0.24 -14.78
N ALA A 34 28.91 -1.00 -14.42
CA ALA A 34 28.09 -1.75 -13.49
C ALA A 34 28.17 -1.16 -12.07
N GLU A 35 29.38 -0.81 -11.61
CA GLU A 35 29.56 -0.13 -10.32
C GLU A 35 28.89 1.24 -10.29
N GLU A 36 29.07 2.05 -11.34
CA GLU A 36 28.38 3.35 -11.45
C GLU A 36 26.85 3.18 -11.38
N LEU A 37 26.30 2.19 -12.07
CA LEU A 37 24.86 1.88 -12.04
C LEU A 37 24.41 1.50 -10.63
N PHE A 38 25.17 0.68 -9.91
CA PHE A 38 24.86 0.29 -8.54
C PHE A 38 24.92 1.47 -7.58
N ASP A 39 25.90 2.32 -7.70
CA ASP A 39 26.03 3.54 -6.91
C ASP A 39 24.86 4.51 -7.13
N LEU A 40 24.48 4.72 -8.39
CA LEU A 40 23.31 5.52 -8.75
C LEU A 40 22.02 4.92 -8.18
N ALA A 41 21.85 3.60 -8.31
CA ALA A 41 20.68 2.89 -7.78
C ALA A 41 20.61 2.98 -6.25
N GLN A 42 21.76 2.90 -5.56
CA GLN A 42 21.83 3.05 -4.11
C GLN A 42 21.49 4.47 -3.67
N LYS A 43 22.07 5.49 -4.30
CA LYS A 43 21.75 6.90 -4.06
C LYS A 43 20.27 7.20 -4.28
N ALA A 44 19.70 6.68 -5.38
CA ALA A 44 18.27 6.82 -5.68
C ALA A 44 17.40 6.14 -4.63
N ARG A 45 17.81 4.95 -4.14
CA ARG A 45 17.11 4.23 -3.05
C ARG A 45 17.15 5.01 -1.75
N GLU A 46 18.29 5.57 -1.37
CA GLU A 46 18.45 6.34 -0.13
C GLU A 46 17.58 7.61 -0.15
N LEU A 47 17.64 8.38 -1.24
CA LEU A 47 16.80 9.56 -1.43
C LEU A 47 15.30 9.20 -1.37
N ARG A 48 14.90 8.12 -2.05
CA ARG A 48 13.52 7.65 -2.04
C ARG A 48 13.04 7.26 -0.63
N LEU A 49 13.89 6.56 0.13
CA LEU A 49 13.55 6.15 1.50
C LEU A 49 13.50 7.34 2.46
N LYS A 50 14.43 8.30 2.32
CA LYS A 50 14.46 9.54 3.09
C LYS A 50 13.17 10.33 2.91
N ASP A 51 12.73 10.49 1.67
CA ASP A 51 11.53 11.26 1.33
C ASP A 51 10.23 10.44 1.42
N LYS A 52 10.32 9.17 1.84
CA LYS A 52 9.17 8.23 1.96
C LYS A 52 8.37 8.10 0.66
N ILE A 53 9.06 8.09 -0.49
CA ILE A 53 8.45 7.95 -1.81
C ILE A 53 8.30 6.47 -2.15
N SER A 54 7.14 6.08 -2.68
CA SER A 54 6.85 4.70 -3.09
C SER A 54 7.58 4.35 -4.39
N LEU A 55 8.03 3.10 -4.51
CA LEU A 55 8.63 2.59 -5.75
C LEU A 55 7.63 2.65 -6.92
N SER A 56 6.35 2.38 -6.67
CA SER A 56 5.30 2.44 -7.68
C SER A 56 5.07 3.84 -8.23
N SER A 57 5.25 4.89 -7.41
CA SER A 57 5.11 6.29 -7.85
C SER A 57 6.24 6.70 -8.79
N VAL A 58 7.43 6.10 -8.65
CA VAL A 58 8.60 6.37 -9.48
C VAL A 58 8.60 5.53 -10.76
N ALA A 59 8.23 4.24 -10.65
CA ALA A 59 8.27 3.28 -11.75
C ALA A 59 7.19 3.52 -12.83
N ILE A 60 6.07 4.12 -12.46
CA ILE A 60 4.92 4.31 -13.34
C ILE A 60 4.60 5.80 -13.44
N GLU A 61 4.77 6.37 -14.63
CA GLU A 61 4.26 7.71 -14.91
C GLU A 61 2.75 7.64 -15.09
N TYR A 62 2.02 7.99 -14.03
CA TYR A 62 0.56 8.09 -14.11
C TYR A 62 0.17 9.38 -14.82
N PRO A 63 -0.74 9.33 -15.83
CA PRO A 63 -1.30 10.52 -16.42
C PRO A 63 -2.06 11.33 -15.35
N PHE A 64 -2.16 12.64 -15.54
CA PHE A 64 -2.82 13.56 -14.61
C PHE A 64 -4.24 13.07 -14.22
N TRP A 65 -5.01 12.57 -15.20
CA TRP A 65 -6.36 12.02 -14.99
C TRP A 65 -6.39 10.87 -13.98
N SER A 66 -5.41 9.99 -14.02
CA SER A 66 -5.34 8.87 -13.05
C SER A 66 -5.08 9.35 -11.63
N ARG A 67 -4.27 10.39 -11.46
CA ARG A 67 -4.03 11.01 -10.14
C ARG A 67 -5.27 11.74 -9.63
N PHE A 68 -5.92 12.48 -10.50
CA PHE A 68 -7.17 13.17 -10.19
C PHE A 68 -8.29 12.20 -9.81
N LEU A 69 -8.46 11.12 -10.58
CA LEU A 69 -9.44 10.08 -10.27
C LEU A 69 -9.19 9.41 -8.91
N LYS A 70 -7.92 9.11 -8.59
CA LYS A 70 -7.56 8.59 -7.26
C LYS A 70 -7.94 9.56 -6.14
N PHE A 71 -7.74 10.86 -6.35
CA PHE A 71 -8.12 11.89 -5.39
C PHE A 71 -9.64 11.94 -5.19
N VAL A 72 -10.41 11.94 -6.27
CA VAL A 72 -11.88 11.94 -6.20
C VAL A 72 -12.39 10.70 -5.47
N ILE A 73 -11.89 9.51 -5.81
CA ILE A 73 -12.26 8.25 -5.13
C ILE A 73 -11.89 8.32 -3.65
N PHE A 74 -10.71 8.85 -3.32
CA PHE A 74 -10.28 9.00 -1.93
C PHE A 74 -11.23 9.89 -1.14
N VAL A 75 -11.58 11.08 -1.67
CA VAL A 75 -12.50 12.02 -1.02
C VAL A 75 -13.89 11.41 -0.87
N ALA A 76 -14.40 10.73 -1.90
CA ALA A 76 -15.70 10.06 -1.85
C ALA A 76 -15.77 8.92 -0.82
N LEU A 77 -14.64 8.24 -0.56
CA LEU A 77 -14.57 7.17 0.43
C LEU A 77 -14.35 7.67 1.88
N LEU A 78 -13.91 8.93 2.09
CA LEU A 78 -13.62 9.47 3.41
C LEU A 78 -14.78 9.35 4.40
N PRO A 79 -16.04 9.73 4.07
CA PRO A 79 -17.14 9.68 5.01
C PRO A 79 -17.42 8.27 5.54
N TYR A 80 -17.12 7.25 4.76
CA TYR A 80 -17.23 5.86 5.19
C TYR A 80 -15.96 5.37 5.92
N THR A 81 -14.79 5.73 5.43
CA THR A 81 -13.53 5.17 5.93
C THR A 81 -13.07 5.77 7.26
N ILE A 82 -13.49 6.99 7.59
CA ILE A 82 -13.20 7.59 8.90
C ILE A 82 -13.86 6.77 10.02
N PRO A 83 -15.20 6.59 10.05
CA PRO A 83 -15.85 5.77 11.08
C PRO A 83 -15.37 4.31 11.01
N ALA A 84 -15.21 3.72 9.83
CA ALA A 84 -14.67 2.37 9.66
C ALA A 84 -13.28 2.20 10.29
N SER A 85 -12.40 3.20 10.15
CA SER A 85 -11.06 3.18 10.74
C SER A 85 -11.09 3.29 12.27
N ILE A 86 -12.01 4.07 12.81
CA ILE A 86 -12.19 4.21 14.26
C ILE A 86 -12.68 2.88 14.84
N LEU A 87 -13.71 2.28 14.25
CA LEU A 87 -14.29 1.02 14.69
C LEU A 87 -13.34 -0.18 14.52
N SER A 88 -12.47 -0.15 13.50
CA SER A 88 -11.42 -1.18 13.31
C SER A 88 -10.12 -0.88 14.07
N SER A 89 -10.05 0.23 14.83
CA SER A 89 -8.85 0.58 15.58
C SER A 89 -8.41 -0.46 16.61
N PRO A 90 -9.29 -1.21 17.33
CA PRO A 90 -8.87 -2.25 18.25
C PRO A 90 -8.11 -3.38 17.56
N THR A 91 -8.55 -3.84 16.37
CA THR A 91 -7.84 -4.86 15.59
C THR A 91 -6.48 -4.36 15.12
N ASN A 92 -6.40 -3.11 14.66
CA ASN A 92 -5.14 -2.48 14.26
C ASN A 92 -4.18 -2.29 15.44
N GLY A 93 -4.69 -1.94 16.61
CA GLY A 93 -3.93 -1.82 17.85
C GLY A 93 -3.32 -3.16 18.27
N LEU A 94 -4.12 -4.23 18.24
CA LEU A 94 -3.66 -5.58 18.55
C LEU A 94 -2.58 -6.05 17.55
N CYS A 95 -2.78 -5.81 16.25
CA CYS A 95 -1.76 -6.09 15.23
C CYS A 95 -0.45 -5.36 15.52
N ARG A 96 -0.51 -4.07 15.88
CA ARG A 96 0.70 -3.29 16.22
C ARG A 96 1.40 -3.87 17.45
N PHE A 97 0.65 -4.22 18.48
CA PHE A 97 1.21 -4.86 19.68
C PHE A 97 1.91 -6.17 19.35
N LEU A 98 1.27 -7.05 18.55
CA LEU A 98 1.88 -8.30 18.13
C LEU A 98 3.14 -8.08 17.28
N PHE A 99 3.15 -7.07 16.41
CA PHE A 99 4.32 -6.73 15.58
C PHE A 99 5.53 -6.27 16.39
N THR A 100 5.35 -5.68 17.58
CA THR A 100 6.46 -5.31 18.45
C THR A 100 7.14 -6.52 19.10
N LYS A 101 6.40 -7.60 19.26
CA LYS A 101 6.91 -8.87 19.84
C LYS A 101 7.62 -9.76 18.83
N MET A 102 7.43 -9.52 17.53
CA MET A 102 7.97 -10.37 16.48
C MET A 102 9.16 -9.74 15.77
N LYS A 103 10.25 -10.48 15.70
CA LYS A 103 11.48 -10.06 15.01
C LYS A 103 11.36 -10.14 13.49
N ASP A 104 10.62 -11.11 12.97
CA ASP A 104 10.53 -11.37 11.52
C ASP A 104 9.39 -10.58 10.87
N ARG A 105 9.76 -9.82 9.83
CA ARG A 105 8.82 -9.01 9.06
C ARG A 105 7.95 -9.82 8.09
N ALA A 106 8.38 -11.02 7.70
CA ALA A 106 7.66 -11.86 6.76
C ALA A 106 6.28 -12.29 7.32
N PHE A 107 6.22 -12.58 8.62
CA PHE A 107 4.99 -13.02 9.28
C PHE A 107 3.96 -11.92 9.56
N ARG A 108 4.30 -10.64 9.36
CA ARG A 108 3.38 -9.52 9.68
C ARG A 108 2.06 -9.57 8.89
N ASN A 109 2.12 -9.99 7.63
CA ASN A 109 0.92 -10.11 6.80
C ASN A 109 0.03 -11.28 7.27
N SER A 110 0.64 -12.40 7.62
CA SER A 110 -0.09 -13.58 8.13
C SER A 110 -0.76 -13.28 9.46
N ILE A 111 -0.07 -12.61 10.39
CA ILE A 111 -0.64 -12.20 11.67
C ILE A 111 -1.82 -11.25 11.47
N ARG A 112 -1.69 -10.28 10.59
CA ARG A 112 -2.79 -9.36 10.28
C ARG A 112 -4.00 -10.11 9.74
N CYS A 113 -3.78 -11.10 8.86
CA CYS A 113 -4.84 -11.95 8.34
C CYS A 113 -5.54 -12.72 9.45
N VAL A 114 -4.78 -13.39 10.32
CA VAL A 114 -5.31 -14.16 11.45
C VAL A 114 -6.06 -13.28 12.45
N VAL A 115 -5.49 -12.13 12.83
CA VAL A 115 -6.13 -11.18 13.75
C VAL A 115 -7.45 -10.67 13.16
N ASN A 116 -7.46 -10.31 11.88
CA ASN A 116 -8.70 -9.87 11.24
C ASN A 116 -9.73 -11.01 11.15
N LEU A 117 -9.29 -12.24 10.90
CA LEU A 117 -10.18 -13.40 10.79
C LEU A 117 -10.83 -13.78 12.12
N VAL A 118 -10.11 -13.64 13.23
CA VAL A 118 -10.56 -14.06 14.57
C VAL A 118 -11.18 -12.90 15.34
N VAL A 119 -10.48 -11.78 15.42
CA VAL A 119 -10.89 -10.66 16.30
C VAL A 119 -12.01 -9.83 15.67
N TRP A 120 -11.99 -9.66 14.35
CA TRP A 120 -13.01 -8.85 13.69
C TRP A 120 -14.44 -9.39 13.83
N PRO A 121 -14.74 -10.71 13.64
CA PRO A 121 -16.06 -11.25 13.89
C PRO A 121 -16.54 -11.06 15.33
N VAL A 122 -15.65 -11.19 16.31
CA VAL A 122 -15.98 -10.95 17.73
C VAL A 122 -16.37 -9.49 17.95
N LEU A 123 -15.59 -8.55 17.42
CA LEU A 123 -15.94 -7.12 17.49
C LEU A 123 -17.23 -6.80 16.76
N LEU A 124 -17.47 -7.43 15.62
CA LEU A 124 -18.69 -7.26 14.84
C LEU A 124 -19.92 -7.70 15.64
N LEU A 125 -19.83 -8.80 16.40
CA LEU A 125 -20.89 -9.25 17.30
C LEU A 125 -21.15 -8.21 18.41
N ILE A 126 -20.10 -7.67 19.02
CA ILE A 126 -20.24 -6.62 20.03
C ILE A 126 -20.92 -5.38 19.43
N TYR A 127 -20.49 -4.93 18.27
CA TYR A 127 -21.10 -3.79 17.58
C TYR A 127 -22.54 -4.07 17.14
N ALA A 128 -22.86 -5.32 16.78
CA ALA A 128 -24.24 -5.71 16.46
C ALA A 128 -25.15 -5.59 17.69
N ILE A 129 -24.72 -6.10 18.85
CA ILE A 129 -25.48 -5.96 20.11
C ILE A 129 -25.72 -4.49 20.43
N ILE A 130 -24.69 -3.65 20.32
CA ILE A 130 -24.81 -2.22 20.55
C ILE A 130 -25.75 -1.55 19.55
N ALA A 131 -25.65 -1.91 18.26
CA ALA A 131 -26.48 -1.34 17.22
C ALA A 131 -27.96 -1.69 17.43
N PHE A 132 -28.29 -2.93 17.75
CA PHE A 132 -29.67 -3.34 18.04
C PHE A 132 -30.22 -2.74 19.35
N ALA A 133 -29.36 -2.37 20.30
CA ALA A 133 -29.78 -1.71 21.53
C ALA A 133 -30.12 -0.22 21.31
N ILE A 134 -29.48 0.44 20.33
CA ILE A 134 -29.58 1.90 20.12
C ILE A 134 -30.50 2.26 18.95
N PHE A 135 -30.44 1.46 17.86
CA PHE A 135 -31.15 1.76 16.60
C PHE A 135 -32.34 0.82 16.38
N PRO A 136 -33.36 1.27 15.63
CA PRO A 136 -34.39 0.37 15.09
C PRO A 136 -33.75 -0.75 14.26
N TRP A 137 -34.35 -1.91 14.27
CA TRP A 137 -33.80 -3.14 13.68
C TRP A 137 -33.34 -2.97 12.23
N GLU A 138 -34.05 -2.18 11.43
CA GLU A 138 -33.74 -1.89 10.02
C GLU A 138 -32.39 -1.18 9.88
N TRP A 139 -32.17 -0.11 10.65
CA TRP A 139 -30.92 0.65 10.64
C TRP A 139 -29.76 -0.11 11.28
N ALA A 140 -30.05 -0.94 12.28
CA ALA A 140 -29.03 -1.82 12.88
C ALA A 140 -28.50 -2.83 11.86
N LEU A 141 -29.36 -3.45 11.07
CA LEU A 141 -28.94 -4.36 9.99
C LEU A 141 -28.09 -3.66 8.93
N VAL A 142 -28.50 -2.48 8.49
CA VAL A 142 -27.73 -1.68 7.52
C VAL A 142 -26.34 -1.34 8.07
N ALA A 143 -26.27 -0.90 9.33
CA ALA A 143 -25.01 -0.57 9.99
C ALA A 143 -24.07 -1.78 10.07
N ILE A 144 -24.58 -2.95 10.45
CA ILE A 144 -23.78 -4.18 10.52
C ILE A 144 -23.31 -4.60 9.14
N LEU A 145 -24.14 -4.54 8.12
CA LEU A 145 -23.79 -4.88 6.75
C LEU A 145 -22.65 -3.99 6.23
N LEU A 146 -22.72 -2.69 6.53
CA LEU A 146 -21.65 -1.74 6.19
C LEU A 146 -20.36 -1.96 6.99
N LEU A 147 -20.46 -2.52 8.20
CA LEU A 147 -19.29 -2.80 9.04
C LEU A 147 -18.51 -4.04 8.60
N ILE A 148 -19.13 -5.00 7.94
CA ILE A 148 -18.43 -6.23 7.49
C ILE A 148 -17.15 -5.92 6.70
N PRO A 149 -17.17 -5.11 5.65
CA PRO A 149 -15.98 -4.80 4.86
C PRO A 149 -15.10 -3.68 5.45
N ALA A 150 -15.47 -3.09 6.59
CA ALA A 150 -14.80 -1.93 7.16
C ALA A 150 -13.27 -2.05 7.33
N PRO A 151 -12.68 -3.16 7.84
CA PRO A 151 -11.22 -3.28 7.97
C PRO A 151 -10.50 -3.25 6.64
N VAL A 152 -11.11 -3.85 5.60
CA VAL A 152 -10.51 -3.90 4.26
C VAL A 152 -10.53 -2.52 3.63
N PHE A 153 -11.68 -1.83 3.66
CA PHE A 153 -11.80 -0.47 3.14
C PHE A 153 -10.90 0.53 3.87
N ALA A 154 -10.80 0.44 5.20
CA ALA A 154 -9.91 1.29 5.97
C ALA A 154 -8.43 1.09 5.55
N GLN A 155 -8.01 -0.15 5.31
CA GLN A 155 -6.64 -0.45 4.87
C GLN A 155 -6.37 0.03 3.44
N GLU A 156 -7.28 -0.20 2.51
CA GLU A 156 -7.11 0.22 1.11
C GLU A 156 -7.16 1.75 0.97
N THR A 157 -8.02 2.44 1.72
CA THR A 157 -8.03 3.91 1.72
C THR A 157 -6.74 4.48 2.32
N TYR A 158 -6.22 3.88 3.39
CA TYR A 158 -4.92 4.27 3.94
C TYR A 158 -3.78 4.03 2.93
N ARG A 159 -3.84 2.93 2.18
CA ARG A 159 -2.88 2.63 1.10
C ARG A 159 -2.97 3.66 -0.03
N LEU A 160 -4.19 4.01 -0.47
CA LEU A 160 -4.43 5.06 -1.46
C LEU A 160 -3.86 6.40 -0.98
N PHE A 161 -4.13 6.79 0.26
CA PHE A 161 -3.58 8.00 0.85
C PHE A 161 -2.05 8.03 0.80
N ARG A 162 -1.40 6.93 1.18
CA ARG A 162 0.06 6.82 1.13
C ARG A 162 0.61 6.93 -0.29
N LEU A 163 -0.06 6.34 -1.26
CA LEU A 163 0.33 6.44 -2.67
C LEU A 163 0.18 7.87 -3.18
N MET A 164 -0.94 8.53 -2.88
CA MET A 164 -1.17 9.93 -3.25
C MET A 164 -0.14 10.86 -2.59
N ALA A 165 0.12 10.71 -1.30
CA ALA A 165 1.15 11.48 -0.61
C ALA A 165 2.55 11.24 -1.21
N SER A 166 2.83 10.02 -1.66
CA SER A 166 4.06 9.68 -2.38
C SER A 166 4.12 10.36 -3.75
N ASP A 167 3.03 10.35 -4.51
CA ASP A 167 2.95 11.00 -5.83
C ASP A 167 3.16 12.52 -5.71
N VAL A 168 2.55 13.15 -4.70
CA VAL A 168 2.73 14.57 -4.42
C VAL A 168 4.19 14.89 -4.04
N ARG A 169 4.80 14.09 -3.16
CA ARG A 169 6.21 14.27 -2.78
C ARG A 169 7.15 14.12 -3.98
N LEU A 170 6.86 13.20 -4.88
CA LEU A 170 7.66 13.03 -6.10
C LEU A 170 7.55 14.25 -7.02
N LEU A 171 6.38 14.90 -7.11
CA LEU A 171 6.22 16.13 -7.90
C LEU A 171 7.09 17.28 -7.38
N PHE A 172 7.25 17.38 -6.05
CA PHE A 172 8.09 18.42 -5.43
C PHE A 172 9.58 18.04 -5.39
N ASN A 173 9.93 16.78 -5.63
CA ASN A 173 11.32 16.31 -5.57
C ASN A 173 11.96 16.22 -6.95
N GLY A 174 12.41 17.39 -7.47
CA GLY A 174 13.06 17.48 -8.79
C GLY A 174 14.37 16.68 -8.89
N LYS A 175 15.06 16.41 -7.79
CA LYS A 175 16.32 15.62 -7.77
C LYS A 175 16.05 14.15 -8.08
N LEU A 176 15.03 13.57 -7.46
CA LEU A 176 14.65 12.19 -7.71
C LEU A 176 14.10 11.99 -9.13
N ARG A 177 13.34 12.97 -9.64
CA ARG A 177 12.78 12.90 -11.00
C ARG A 177 13.86 12.87 -12.10
N LYS A 178 15.04 13.44 -11.85
CA LYS A 178 16.18 13.41 -12.78
C LYS A 178 16.98 12.10 -12.74
N LEU A 179 16.89 11.34 -11.66
CA LEU A 179 17.61 10.07 -11.48
C LEU A 179 16.86 8.86 -12.05
N TYR A 180 15.57 8.98 -12.28
CA TYR A 180 14.68 7.96 -12.85
C TYR A 180 14.17 8.38 -14.24
#